data_6381949d5682ebf01e68fb872256be30
#
_entry.id   6381949d5682ebf01e68fb872256be30
#
_cell.length_a   1.000
_cell.length_b   1.000
_cell.length_c   1.000
_cell.angle_alpha   90.00
_cell.angle_beta   90.00
_cell.angle_gamma   90.00
#
_symmetry.space_group_name_H-M   'P 1'
#
loop_
_entity.id
_entity.type
_entity.pdbx_description
1 polymer ?
#
loop_
_entity_poly.entity_id
_entity_poly.type
_entity_poly.pdbx_seq_one_letter_code
_entity_poly.pdbx_strand_id
1 'polypeptide(L)'
;PVAIRRPWMNRYTDFLGEVGKKAYYKVTAVDYALNESNDSQTVSATTYPMTDEQLLDMVQEANFRYYWEGAEPNSGLARENIPGRNDMIATGASGFGIMAIVAGIERGFITREEGVQRFLKITSFLEKADKFHGAVSHFIDGTTGKTVAFFGPKDNGGDLVETSFLFQGLLTARQYFNQENDKEKQIRKSIDNLWKNVEWSWYKQFKDSPYLYWHWSPDQAWVINHKLIGWNETMITYMLAIMGPKYGISPEMYYSGWASQEEYAQEYRADWGRVEDGKMYTNGNTYYGENLKVGVSNGGPLFFIHYSYLGLDPHKFTDKYTNYFENNQKMAKINQRYCIENQGGYVGYGEDCWGLTASDFAWNYQAQEPMPHRDNGTMAPTGALASFPYTPGASMKALRNYYRNYGSFLW
;
A
#
# COMPACT_ATOMS: atom_id res chain seq x y z
N PRO A 1 3.04 32.22 10.24
CA PRO A 1 3.39 31.33 9.14
C PRO A 1 2.15 30.57 8.66
N VAL A 2 2.07 30.35 7.35
CA VAL A 2 1.02 29.52 6.75
C VAL A 2 1.34 28.04 6.96
N ALA A 3 2.63 27.70 6.87
CA ALA A 3 3.13 26.35 7.13
C ALA A 3 4.58 26.36 7.63
N ILE A 4 4.94 25.33 8.39
CA ILE A 4 6.31 25.02 8.75
C ILE A 4 6.66 23.69 8.10
N ARG A 5 7.75 23.65 7.33
CA ARG A 5 8.19 22.46 6.62
C ARG A 5 9.55 21.97 7.12
N ARG A 6 9.74 20.66 7.07
CA ARG A 6 11.03 20.03 7.38
C ARG A 6 12.01 20.24 6.22
N PRO A 7 13.33 20.22 6.42
CA PRO A 7 14.33 20.52 5.38
C PRO A 7 14.21 19.70 4.09
N TRP A 8 13.69 18.48 4.17
CA TRP A 8 13.51 17.60 3.01
C TRP A 8 12.15 17.74 2.31
N MET A 9 11.23 18.56 2.86
CA MET A 9 9.92 18.84 2.27
C MET A 9 9.89 20.29 1.82
N ASN A 10 10.39 20.55 0.61
CA ASN A 10 10.60 21.89 0.08
C ASN A 10 9.39 22.48 -0.67
N ARG A 11 8.24 21.83 -0.59
CA ARG A 11 6.99 22.25 -1.24
C ARG A 11 5.84 22.29 -0.25
N TYR A 12 4.90 23.17 -0.52
CA TYR A 12 3.66 23.32 0.24
C TYR A 12 2.51 23.68 -0.69
N THR A 13 1.36 23.05 -0.50
CA THR A 13 0.11 23.43 -1.17
C THR A 13 -0.74 24.23 -0.20
N ASP A 14 -1.07 25.46 -0.56
CA ASP A 14 -1.96 26.31 0.22
C ASP A 14 -3.37 26.26 -0.36
N PHE A 15 -4.32 25.75 0.41
CA PHE A 15 -5.72 25.63 0.01
C PHE A 15 -6.47 26.92 0.36
N LEU A 16 -6.76 27.76 -0.65
CA LEU A 16 -7.43 29.07 -0.44
C LEU A 16 -8.96 29.01 -0.48
N GLY A 17 -9.56 27.89 -0.88
CA GLY A 17 -11.01 27.67 -0.87
C GLY A 17 -11.80 28.38 -1.96
N GLU A 18 -11.23 29.32 -2.68
CA GLU A 18 -11.91 30.15 -3.69
C GLU A 18 -11.11 30.24 -4.98
N VAL A 19 -11.80 30.27 -6.13
CA VAL A 19 -11.19 30.52 -7.45
C VAL A 19 -10.97 32.01 -7.65
N GLY A 20 -9.85 32.38 -8.29
CA GLY A 20 -9.49 33.79 -8.59
C GLY A 20 -8.88 34.52 -7.40
N LYS A 21 -8.64 33.87 -6.27
CA LYS A 21 -8.02 34.45 -5.09
C LYS A 21 -6.50 34.53 -5.28
N LYS A 22 -5.94 35.74 -5.18
CA LYS A 22 -4.50 35.97 -5.26
C LYS A 22 -3.89 35.98 -3.86
N ALA A 23 -2.83 35.20 -3.68
CA ALA A 23 -2.04 35.17 -2.46
C ALA A 23 -0.57 35.51 -2.74
N TYR A 24 0.10 36.02 -1.72
CA TYR A 24 1.50 36.41 -1.76
C TYR A 24 2.27 35.66 -0.70
N TYR A 25 3.42 35.11 -1.07
CA TYR A 25 4.20 34.22 -0.20
C TYR A 25 5.63 34.69 -0.07
N LYS A 26 6.19 34.50 1.11
CA LYS A 26 7.62 34.61 1.43
C LYS A 26 8.01 33.34 2.19
N VAL A 27 9.26 32.97 2.10
CA VAL A 27 9.84 31.83 2.80
C VAL A 27 11.02 32.32 3.63
N THR A 28 11.12 31.80 4.85
CA THR A 28 12.26 31.97 5.73
C THR A 28 12.80 30.59 6.11
N ALA A 29 14.08 30.50 6.44
CA ALA A 29 14.68 29.32 7.04
C ALA A 29 14.80 29.53 8.55
N VAL A 30 14.48 28.48 9.32
CA VAL A 30 14.60 28.49 10.79
C VAL A 30 15.58 27.40 11.21
N ASP A 31 16.59 27.75 11.99
CA ASP A 31 17.54 26.78 12.52
C ASP A 31 17.02 26.10 13.81
N TYR A 32 17.77 25.13 14.33
CA TYR A 32 17.41 24.40 15.56
C TYR A 32 17.43 25.29 16.82
N ALA A 33 18.07 26.46 16.80
CA ALA A 33 18.07 27.42 17.88
C ALA A 33 16.94 28.45 17.74
N LEU A 34 16.05 28.24 16.75
CA LEU A 34 14.92 29.11 16.38
C LEU A 34 15.34 30.49 15.83
N ASN A 35 16.55 30.62 15.33
CA ASN A 35 16.94 31.81 14.59
C ASN A 35 16.31 31.76 13.19
N GLU A 36 15.68 32.84 12.78
CA GLU A 36 15.00 32.97 11.50
C GLU A 36 15.83 33.81 10.52
N SER A 37 15.93 33.36 9.27
CA SER A 37 16.58 34.09 8.20
C SER A 37 15.76 35.29 7.76
N ASN A 38 16.38 36.20 6.98
CA ASN A 38 15.63 37.21 6.23
C ASN A 38 14.61 36.53 5.30
N ASP A 39 13.53 37.28 4.98
CA ASP A 39 12.54 36.90 4.00
C ASP A 39 13.14 36.61 2.62
N SER A 40 12.63 35.63 1.90
CA SER A 40 12.85 35.47 0.46
C SER A 40 12.19 36.65 -0.32
N GLN A 41 12.46 36.71 -1.61
CA GLN A 41 11.66 37.56 -2.49
C GLN A 41 10.19 37.12 -2.42
N THR A 42 9.28 38.12 -2.46
CA THR A 42 7.84 37.87 -2.50
C THR A 42 7.45 37.27 -3.85
N VAL A 43 6.78 36.12 -3.83
CA VAL A 43 6.14 35.51 -5.00
C VAL A 43 4.63 35.56 -4.84
N SER A 44 3.87 35.47 -5.93
CA SER A 44 2.42 35.41 -5.86
C SER A 44 1.87 34.34 -6.78
N ALA A 45 0.75 33.74 -6.36
CA ALA A 45 -0.04 32.82 -7.17
C ALA A 45 -1.52 33.21 -7.09
N THR A 46 -2.28 32.85 -8.10
CA THR A 46 -3.73 33.05 -8.14
C THR A 46 -4.38 31.70 -8.36
N THR A 47 -5.38 31.35 -7.54
CA THR A 47 -6.14 30.12 -7.70
C THR A 47 -6.94 30.14 -9.00
N TYR A 48 -7.09 29.01 -9.64
CA TYR A 48 -7.81 28.84 -10.89
C TYR A 48 -8.74 27.63 -10.85
N PRO A 49 -9.79 27.56 -11.69
CA PRO A 49 -10.62 26.35 -11.78
C PRO A 49 -9.81 25.20 -12.36
N MET A 50 -9.84 24.06 -11.68
CA MET A 50 -9.18 22.83 -12.15
C MET A 50 -10.17 21.93 -12.87
N THR A 51 -9.72 21.29 -13.96
CA THR A 51 -10.39 20.11 -14.52
C THR A 51 -10.16 18.89 -13.62
N ASP A 52 -10.91 17.82 -13.86
CA ASP A 52 -10.72 16.56 -13.13
C ASP A 52 -9.32 15.97 -13.30
N GLU A 53 -8.78 16.04 -14.53
CA GLU A 53 -7.43 15.58 -14.82
C GLU A 53 -6.39 16.38 -14.05
N GLN A 54 -6.53 17.72 -14.02
CA GLN A 54 -5.60 18.59 -13.28
C GLN A 54 -5.66 18.32 -11.77
N LEU A 55 -6.87 18.11 -11.22
CA LEU A 55 -7.04 17.76 -9.81
C LEU A 55 -6.42 16.41 -9.50
N LEU A 56 -6.69 15.39 -10.33
CA LEU A 56 -6.13 14.05 -10.16
C LEU A 56 -4.61 14.07 -10.29
N ASP A 57 -4.06 14.81 -11.22
CA ASP A 57 -2.62 14.96 -11.45
C ASP A 57 -1.93 15.60 -10.24
N MET A 58 -2.50 16.67 -9.70
CA MET A 58 -2.01 17.33 -8.48
C MET A 58 -1.99 16.36 -7.29
N VAL A 59 -3.05 15.58 -7.11
CA VAL A 59 -3.16 14.63 -6.00
C VAL A 59 -2.19 13.47 -6.19
N GLN A 60 -2.01 12.96 -7.41
CA GLN A 60 -1.00 11.93 -7.70
C GLN A 60 0.41 12.45 -7.39
N GLU A 61 0.75 13.67 -7.79
CA GLU A 61 2.05 14.26 -7.47
C GLU A 61 2.24 14.43 -5.96
N ALA A 62 1.21 14.86 -5.23
CA ALA A 62 1.27 15.01 -3.77
C ALA A 62 1.52 13.65 -3.07
N ASN A 63 0.82 12.60 -3.49
CA ASN A 63 1.04 11.24 -2.97
C ASN A 63 2.42 10.69 -3.34
N PHE A 64 2.88 10.92 -4.56
CA PHE A 64 4.23 10.54 -5.01
C PHE A 64 5.32 11.15 -4.12
N ARG A 65 5.15 12.40 -3.68
CA ARG A 65 6.13 13.08 -2.82
C ARG A 65 6.34 12.41 -1.47
N TYR A 66 5.33 11.73 -0.93
CA TYR A 66 5.51 10.90 0.28
C TYR A 66 6.65 9.90 0.10
N TYR A 67 6.70 9.25 -1.05
CA TYR A 67 7.71 8.25 -1.38
C TYR A 67 9.01 8.84 -1.91
N TRP A 68 8.97 10.03 -2.51
CA TRP A 68 10.15 10.65 -3.11
C TRP A 68 10.90 11.55 -2.14
N GLU A 69 10.23 12.54 -1.59
CA GLU A 69 10.80 13.51 -0.64
C GLU A 69 10.79 12.97 0.80
N GLY A 70 9.75 12.23 1.16
CA GLY A 70 9.56 11.63 2.47
C GLY A 70 10.34 10.33 2.71
N ALA A 71 11.03 9.79 1.71
CA ALA A 71 11.85 8.59 1.84
C ALA A 71 12.93 8.74 2.91
N GLU A 72 13.34 7.61 3.49
CA GLU A 72 14.48 7.58 4.38
C GLU A 72 15.77 7.87 3.57
N PRO A 73 16.63 8.84 3.98
CA PRO A 73 17.65 9.39 3.10
C PRO A 73 18.81 8.45 2.78
N ASN A 74 19.15 7.47 3.63
CA ASN A 74 20.26 6.53 3.39
C ASN A 74 19.82 5.39 2.47
N SER A 75 18.66 4.81 2.74
CA SER A 75 18.10 3.68 1.99
C SER A 75 17.36 4.11 0.72
N GLY A 76 16.68 5.25 0.74
CA GLY A 76 15.76 5.71 -0.31
C GLY A 76 14.40 5.01 -0.28
N LEU A 77 14.13 4.21 0.76
CA LEU A 77 12.90 3.44 0.97
C LEU A 77 11.86 4.23 1.77
N ALA A 78 10.62 3.76 1.77
CA ALA A 78 9.50 4.43 2.43
C ALA A 78 9.60 4.35 3.95
N ARG A 79 9.41 5.46 4.63
CA ARG A 79 9.16 5.47 6.08
C ARG A 79 7.79 4.90 6.37
N GLU A 80 7.61 4.41 7.60
CA GLU A 80 6.30 3.94 8.07
C GLU A 80 5.28 5.07 8.08
N ASN A 81 5.63 6.23 8.65
CA ASN A 81 4.78 7.41 8.67
C ASN A 81 5.60 8.70 8.74
N ILE A 82 4.96 9.84 8.42
CA ILE A 82 5.53 11.19 8.51
C ILE A 82 4.46 12.14 9.09
N PRO A 83 4.69 12.70 10.29
CA PRO A 83 5.83 12.53 11.20
C PRO A 83 5.82 11.14 11.88
N GLY A 84 7.00 10.64 12.17
CA GLY A 84 7.17 9.35 12.83
C GLY A 84 8.63 9.09 13.17
N ARG A 85 8.97 7.82 13.38
CA ARG A 85 10.35 7.40 13.59
C ARG A 85 11.13 7.52 12.26
N ASN A 86 12.06 8.48 12.20
CA ASN A 86 12.70 8.90 10.96
C ASN A 86 13.61 7.86 10.31
N ASP A 87 14.13 6.92 11.08
CA ASP A 87 15.04 5.84 10.68
C ASP A 87 14.32 4.52 10.35
N MET A 88 13.02 4.41 10.67
CA MET A 88 12.25 3.20 10.43
C MET A 88 11.60 3.21 9.07
N ILE A 89 11.94 2.22 8.27
CA ILE A 89 11.30 1.94 6.97
C ILE A 89 10.35 0.77 7.08
N ALA A 90 9.20 0.89 6.40
CA ALA A 90 8.24 -0.19 6.23
C ALA A 90 8.52 -0.91 4.90
N THR A 91 8.78 -2.20 4.97
CA THR A 91 9.25 -3.00 3.83
C THR A 91 8.20 -3.07 2.72
N GLY A 92 6.95 -3.40 3.04
CA GLY A 92 5.88 -3.48 2.05
C GLY A 92 5.50 -2.12 1.48
N ALA A 93 5.39 -1.09 2.31
CA ALA A 93 5.17 0.28 1.85
C ALA A 93 6.27 0.75 0.90
N SER A 94 7.51 0.28 1.09
CA SER A 94 8.61 0.54 0.16
C SER A 94 8.38 -0.10 -1.20
N GLY A 95 7.76 -1.27 -1.29
CA GLY A 95 7.35 -1.88 -2.55
C GLY A 95 6.34 -1.02 -3.31
N PHE A 96 5.34 -0.49 -2.62
CA PHE A 96 4.38 0.46 -3.20
C PHE A 96 5.06 1.76 -3.63
N GLY A 97 5.98 2.28 -2.81
CA GLY A 97 6.78 3.45 -3.13
C GLY A 97 7.65 3.28 -4.38
N ILE A 98 8.21 2.10 -4.59
CA ILE A 98 8.95 1.73 -5.80
C ILE A 98 8.06 1.86 -7.05
N MET A 99 6.83 1.39 -6.99
CA MET A 99 5.88 1.52 -8.10
C MET A 99 5.46 2.99 -8.30
N ALA A 100 5.27 3.74 -7.22
CA ALA A 100 4.99 5.18 -7.27
C ALA A 100 6.14 5.97 -7.91
N ILE A 101 7.41 5.57 -7.68
CA ILE A 101 8.58 6.20 -8.34
C ILE A 101 8.56 5.95 -9.85
N VAL A 102 8.24 4.73 -10.29
CA VAL A 102 8.07 4.41 -11.72
C VAL A 102 6.95 5.27 -12.33
N ALA A 103 5.80 5.36 -11.67
CA ALA A 103 4.71 6.24 -12.10
C ALA A 103 5.13 7.72 -12.15
N GLY A 104 5.92 8.18 -11.17
CA GLY A 104 6.43 9.55 -11.11
C GLY A 104 7.36 9.88 -12.28
N ILE A 105 8.15 8.93 -12.78
CA ILE A 105 8.96 9.10 -13.99
C ILE A 105 8.05 9.23 -15.21
N GLU A 106 7.07 8.35 -15.38
CA GLU A 106 6.14 8.36 -16.52
C GLU A 106 5.25 9.62 -16.55
N ARG A 107 4.92 10.15 -15.35
CA ARG A 107 4.16 11.41 -15.23
C ARG A 107 5.03 12.66 -15.35
N GLY A 108 6.36 12.53 -15.43
CA GLY A 108 7.28 13.65 -15.50
C GLY A 108 7.47 14.43 -14.20
N PHE A 109 7.12 13.85 -13.06
CA PHE A 109 7.37 14.43 -11.73
C PHE A 109 8.86 14.42 -11.38
N ILE A 110 9.58 13.43 -11.89
CA ILE A 110 11.03 13.29 -11.85
C ILE A 110 11.53 12.76 -13.20
N THR A 111 12.82 12.93 -13.44
CA THR A 111 13.49 12.36 -14.63
C THR A 111 13.80 10.88 -14.43
N ARG A 112 13.97 10.14 -15.54
CA ARG A 112 14.43 8.74 -15.50
C ARG A 112 15.80 8.60 -14.83
N GLU A 113 16.74 9.53 -15.05
CA GLU A 113 18.06 9.51 -14.42
C GLU A 113 17.96 9.67 -12.89
N GLU A 114 17.13 10.55 -12.38
CA GLU A 114 16.86 10.67 -10.94
C GLU A 114 16.30 9.38 -10.38
N GLY A 115 15.36 8.75 -11.09
CA GLY A 115 14.84 7.43 -10.74
C GLY A 115 15.94 6.36 -10.71
N VAL A 116 16.80 6.29 -11.74
CA VAL A 116 17.95 5.37 -11.80
C VAL A 116 18.85 5.53 -10.57
N GLN A 117 19.20 6.77 -10.20
CA GLN A 117 20.03 7.03 -9.01
C GLN A 117 19.35 6.56 -7.72
N ARG A 118 18.04 6.78 -7.59
CA ARG A 118 17.26 6.30 -6.46
C ARG A 118 17.28 4.77 -6.39
N PHE A 119 17.09 4.09 -7.51
CA PHE A 119 17.06 2.63 -7.55
C PHE A 119 18.42 1.97 -7.31
N LEU A 120 19.52 2.56 -7.76
CA LEU A 120 20.87 2.11 -7.40
C LEU A 120 21.07 2.18 -5.87
N LYS A 121 20.60 3.25 -5.22
CA LYS A 121 20.65 3.38 -3.77
C LYS A 121 19.81 2.30 -3.08
N ILE A 122 18.54 2.14 -3.47
CA ILE A 122 17.61 1.16 -2.90
C ILE A 122 18.17 -0.25 -3.01
N THR A 123 18.60 -0.67 -4.20
CA THR A 123 19.10 -2.03 -4.41
C THR A 123 20.40 -2.29 -3.64
N SER A 124 21.33 -1.33 -3.62
CA SER A 124 22.55 -1.44 -2.81
C SER A 124 22.29 -1.53 -1.31
N PHE A 125 21.29 -0.84 -0.80
CA PHE A 125 20.86 -0.96 0.60
C PHE A 125 20.26 -2.34 0.87
N LEU A 126 19.31 -2.78 0.06
CA LEU A 126 18.62 -4.07 0.23
C LEU A 126 19.59 -5.26 0.13
N GLU A 127 20.66 -5.19 -0.67
CA GLU A 127 21.68 -6.25 -0.72
C GLU A 127 22.36 -6.47 0.64
N LYS A 128 22.48 -5.43 1.46
CA LYS A 128 23.17 -5.44 2.77
C LYS A 128 22.22 -5.62 3.95
N ALA A 129 20.94 -5.32 3.79
CA ALA A 129 19.95 -5.43 4.85
C ALA A 129 19.80 -6.87 5.36
N ASP A 130 19.36 -7.03 6.60
CA ASP A 130 19.09 -8.33 7.20
C ASP A 130 18.05 -9.11 6.37
N LYS A 131 18.30 -10.40 6.20
CA LYS A 131 17.41 -11.32 5.50
C LYS A 131 17.35 -12.65 6.23
N PHE A 132 16.18 -13.24 6.21
CA PHE A 132 15.86 -14.49 6.88
C PHE A 132 15.27 -15.47 5.87
N HIS A 133 16.09 -16.41 5.40
CA HIS A 133 15.73 -17.24 4.25
C HIS A 133 15.32 -16.41 3.03
N GLY A 134 16.03 -15.29 2.83
CA GLY A 134 15.80 -14.36 1.73
C GLY A 134 14.65 -13.38 1.93
N ALA A 135 13.76 -13.59 2.88
CA ALA A 135 12.75 -12.61 3.25
C ALA A 135 13.34 -11.51 4.12
N VAL A 136 12.82 -10.30 4.01
CA VAL A 136 13.15 -9.16 4.86
C VAL A 136 12.15 -9.04 6.01
N SER A 137 12.49 -8.26 7.02
CA SER A 137 11.59 -8.02 8.16
C SER A 137 10.50 -7.02 7.79
N HIS A 138 9.44 -6.98 8.59
CA HIS A 138 8.37 -5.99 8.48
C HIS A 138 8.93 -4.55 8.48
N PHE A 139 9.76 -4.26 9.49
CA PHE A 139 10.45 -2.97 9.60
C PHE A 139 11.96 -3.15 9.64
N ILE A 140 12.66 -2.21 9.01
CA ILE A 140 14.11 -2.17 8.92
C ILE A 140 14.60 -0.78 9.33
N ASP A 141 15.70 -0.72 10.04
CA ASP A 141 16.42 0.53 10.28
C ASP A 141 17.09 1.00 8.97
N GLY A 142 16.70 2.17 8.50
CA GLY A 142 17.13 2.71 7.20
C GLY A 142 18.61 3.12 7.15
N THR A 143 19.28 3.25 8.29
CA THR A 143 20.71 3.56 8.38
C THR A 143 21.55 2.30 8.37
N THR A 144 21.13 1.28 9.13
CA THR A 144 21.95 0.09 9.38
C THR A 144 21.51 -1.14 8.58
N GLY A 145 20.29 -1.17 8.07
CA GLY A 145 19.68 -2.34 7.43
C GLY A 145 19.26 -3.44 8.40
N LYS A 146 19.27 -3.15 9.72
CA LYS A 146 18.92 -4.12 10.76
C LYS A 146 17.41 -4.18 10.98
N THR A 147 16.94 -5.35 11.36
CA THR A 147 15.53 -5.57 11.75
C THR A 147 15.14 -4.68 12.91
N VAL A 148 13.95 -4.10 12.83
CA VAL A 148 13.28 -3.37 13.90
C VAL A 148 12.04 -4.16 14.32
N ALA A 149 12.09 -4.79 15.48
CA ALA A 149 10.98 -5.58 16.04
C ALA A 149 9.89 -4.66 16.64
N PHE A 150 9.23 -3.87 15.79
CA PHE A 150 8.29 -2.82 16.21
C PHE A 150 7.04 -3.39 16.87
N PHE A 151 6.47 -4.47 16.33
CA PHE A 151 5.32 -5.16 16.91
C PHE A 151 5.67 -6.10 18.05
N GLY A 152 6.91 -6.08 18.48
CA GLY A 152 7.39 -6.84 19.64
C GLY A 152 8.39 -7.93 19.30
N PRO A 153 8.92 -8.62 20.33
CA PRO A 153 10.10 -9.50 20.18
C PRO A 153 9.84 -10.75 19.34
N LYS A 154 8.58 -11.07 19.02
CA LYS A 154 8.25 -12.19 18.14
C LYS A 154 8.36 -11.82 16.65
N ASP A 155 8.26 -10.52 16.33
CA ASP A 155 8.35 -9.97 14.97
C ASP A 155 9.77 -9.43 14.71
N ASN A 156 10.77 -10.30 14.92
CA ASN A 156 12.19 -9.96 14.81
C ASN A 156 12.92 -10.65 13.66
N GLY A 157 12.17 -11.18 12.71
CA GLY A 157 12.71 -11.99 11.62
C GLY A 157 12.08 -11.72 10.27
N GLY A 158 11.95 -12.75 9.45
CA GLY A 158 11.41 -12.64 8.11
C GLY A 158 9.90 -12.51 8.09
N ASP A 159 9.41 -11.51 7.35
CA ASP A 159 8.01 -11.32 7.01
C ASP A 159 7.81 -11.59 5.52
N LEU A 160 7.12 -12.69 5.20
CA LEU A 160 6.95 -13.13 3.82
C LEU A 160 5.98 -12.24 3.04
N VAL A 161 4.99 -11.66 3.69
CA VAL A 161 3.99 -10.80 3.07
C VAL A 161 4.58 -9.44 2.72
N GLU A 162 5.26 -8.80 3.67
CA GLU A 162 5.96 -7.54 3.43
C GLU A 162 7.06 -7.69 2.36
N THR A 163 7.76 -8.83 2.39
CA THR A 163 8.69 -9.22 1.31
C THR A 163 7.99 -9.30 -0.03
N SER A 164 6.78 -9.85 -0.09
CA SER A 164 6.02 -9.95 -1.33
C SER A 164 5.61 -8.59 -1.87
N PHE A 165 5.16 -7.68 -1.00
CA PHE A 165 4.86 -6.31 -1.39
C PHE A 165 6.11 -5.57 -1.87
N LEU A 166 7.26 -5.78 -1.24
CA LEU A 166 8.52 -5.25 -1.73
C LEU A 166 8.86 -5.78 -3.12
N PHE A 167 8.75 -7.09 -3.33
CA PHE A 167 9.14 -7.71 -4.60
C PHE A 167 8.19 -7.40 -5.76
N GLN A 168 6.90 -7.18 -5.53
CA GLN A 168 6.04 -6.69 -6.62
C GLN A 168 6.54 -5.34 -7.16
N GLY A 169 7.01 -4.44 -6.29
CA GLY A 169 7.63 -3.19 -6.69
C GLY A 169 8.98 -3.39 -7.39
N LEU A 170 9.88 -4.19 -6.80
CA LEU A 170 11.20 -4.46 -7.38
C LEU A 170 11.11 -5.12 -8.76
N LEU A 171 10.23 -6.10 -8.95
CA LEU A 171 10.05 -6.76 -10.24
C LEU A 171 9.42 -5.82 -11.29
N THR A 172 8.52 -4.92 -10.88
CA THR A 172 8.01 -3.85 -11.75
C THR A 172 9.16 -2.93 -12.19
N ALA A 173 10.00 -2.47 -11.27
CA ALA A 173 11.16 -1.66 -11.59
C ALA A 173 12.17 -2.38 -12.49
N ARG A 174 12.40 -3.67 -12.24
CA ARG A 174 13.26 -4.51 -13.08
C ARG A 174 12.80 -4.54 -14.55
N GLN A 175 11.50 -4.61 -14.79
CA GLN A 175 10.94 -4.55 -16.15
C GLN A 175 10.99 -3.15 -16.75
N TYR A 176 10.79 -2.13 -15.92
CA TYR A 176 10.80 -0.74 -16.36
C TYR A 176 12.20 -0.26 -16.76
N PHE A 177 13.23 -0.50 -15.96
CA PHE A 177 14.62 -0.13 -16.22
C PHE A 177 15.27 -1.12 -17.17
N ASN A 178 14.91 -1.06 -18.45
CA ASN A 178 15.25 -2.04 -19.48
C ASN A 178 16.31 -1.57 -20.49
N GLN A 179 16.88 -0.38 -20.31
CA GLN A 179 17.93 0.12 -21.21
C GLN A 179 19.24 -0.63 -21.03
N GLU A 180 20.03 -0.70 -22.10
CA GLU A 180 21.29 -1.45 -22.17
C GLU A 180 22.52 -0.68 -21.65
N ASN A 181 22.29 0.31 -20.75
CA ASN A 181 23.36 1.01 -20.03
C ASN A 181 23.74 0.27 -18.73
N ASP A 182 24.94 0.55 -18.22
CA ASP A 182 25.50 -0.16 -17.08
C ASP A 182 24.71 0.02 -15.79
N LYS A 183 24.15 1.22 -15.56
CA LYS A 183 23.36 1.52 -14.36
C LYS A 183 22.08 0.69 -14.30
N GLU A 184 21.31 0.65 -15.40
CA GLU A 184 20.08 -0.12 -15.44
C GLU A 184 20.35 -1.64 -15.45
N LYS A 185 21.41 -2.09 -16.11
CA LYS A 185 21.89 -3.49 -15.98
C LYS A 185 22.23 -3.85 -14.53
N GLN A 186 22.87 -2.95 -13.80
CA GLN A 186 23.17 -3.15 -12.38
C GLN A 186 21.90 -3.26 -11.55
N ILE A 187 20.90 -2.39 -11.75
CA ILE A 187 19.59 -2.45 -11.06
C ILE A 187 18.95 -3.82 -11.31
N ARG A 188 18.83 -4.25 -12.58
CA ARG A 188 18.25 -5.55 -12.93
C ARG A 188 18.98 -6.71 -12.26
N LYS A 189 20.32 -6.71 -12.32
CA LYS A 189 21.16 -7.75 -11.72
C LYS A 189 20.97 -7.83 -10.21
N SER A 190 20.93 -6.71 -9.51
CA SER A 190 20.73 -6.67 -8.07
C SER A 190 19.33 -7.21 -7.70
N ILE A 191 18.29 -6.80 -8.43
CA ILE A 191 16.94 -7.31 -8.20
C ILE A 191 16.85 -8.81 -8.47
N ASP A 192 17.44 -9.30 -9.57
CA ASP A 192 17.47 -10.73 -9.90
C ASP A 192 18.19 -11.53 -8.82
N ASN A 193 19.29 -11.00 -8.26
CA ASN A 193 20.00 -11.65 -7.18
C ASN A 193 19.19 -11.71 -5.88
N LEU A 194 18.49 -10.63 -5.51
CA LEU A 194 17.60 -10.62 -4.36
C LEU A 194 16.45 -11.60 -4.56
N TRP A 195 15.79 -11.54 -5.72
CA TRP A 195 14.64 -12.35 -6.08
C TRP A 195 14.91 -13.87 -6.03
N LYS A 196 15.98 -14.33 -6.65
CA LYS A 196 16.31 -15.77 -6.69
C LYS A 196 16.71 -16.37 -5.34
N ASN A 197 17.01 -15.53 -4.35
CA ASN A 197 17.44 -15.98 -3.03
C ASN A 197 16.33 -15.98 -1.99
N VAL A 198 15.09 -15.57 -2.35
CA VAL A 198 13.94 -15.76 -1.46
C VAL A 198 13.57 -17.23 -1.41
N GLU A 199 13.66 -17.83 -0.26
CA GLU A 199 13.36 -19.24 -0.01
C GLU A 199 11.86 -19.43 0.28
N TRP A 200 10.99 -19.17 -0.71
CA TRP A 200 9.54 -19.27 -0.57
C TRP A 200 9.07 -20.58 0.04
N SER A 201 9.67 -21.70 -0.40
CA SER A 201 9.33 -23.04 0.10
C SER A 201 9.73 -23.25 1.57
N TRP A 202 10.67 -22.46 2.13
CA TRP A 202 10.97 -22.46 3.56
C TRP A 202 9.76 -22.08 4.39
N TYR A 203 9.02 -21.09 3.93
CA TYR A 203 7.84 -20.54 4.61
C TYR A 203 6.62 -21.47 4.59
N LYS A 204 6.78 -22.71 4.15
CA LYS A 204 5.84 -23.80 4.38
C LYS A 204 5.89 -24.35 5.81
N GLN A 205 6.91 -24.04 6.60
CA GLN A 205 7.21 -24.57 7.91
C GLN A 205 7.54 -26.08 7.91
N PHE A 206 6.77 -26.90 7.20
CA PHE A 206 7.00 -28.33 7.01
C PHE A 206 6.72 -28.76 5.58
N LYS A 207 7.33 -29.88 5.17
CA LYS A 207 7.36 -30.33 3.77
C LYS A 207 6.00 -30.39 3.10
N ASP A 208 5.00 -30.94 3.78
CA ASP A 208 3.67 -31.22 3.24
C ASP A 208 2.62 -30.20 3.68
N SER A 209 3.04 -29.01 4.14
CA SER A 209 2.12 -27.93 4.47
C SER A 209 1.31 -27.52 3.24
N PRO A 210 -0.03 -27.44 3.35
CA PRO A 210 -0.88 -27.01 2.27
C PRO A 210 -0.86 -25.48 2.05
N TYR A 211 -0.30 -24.72 2.98
CA TYR A 211 -0.25 -23.26 2.96
C TYR A 211 1.12 -22.71 3.36
N LEU A 212 1.34 -21.41 3.09
CA LEU A 212 2.47 -20.64 3.55
C LEU A 212 2.19 -20.02 4.92
N TYR A 213 3.27 -19.63 5.60
CA TYR A 213 3.24 -18.89 6.87
C TYR A 213 3.79 -17.49 6.67
N TRP A 214 3.29 -16.54 7.47
CA TRP A 214 3.62 -15.12 7.38
C TRP A 214 5.01 -14.80 7.90
N HIS A 215 5.32 -15.30 9.11
CA HIS A 215 6.52 -14.88 9.84
C HIS A 215 7.42 -16.06 10.21
N TRP A 216 8.70 -15.78 10.24
CA TRP A 216 9.70 -16.67 10.83
C TRP A 216 10.70 -15.85 11.66
N SER A 217 10.98 -16.27 12.90
CA SER A 217 11.90 -15.65 13.84
C SER A 217 13.19 -16.44 13.95
N PRO A 218 14.38 -15.82 13.91
CA PRO A 218 15.66 -16.54 13.97
C PRO A 218 15.92 -17.23 15.31
N ASP A 219 15.32 -16.77 16.40
CA ASP A 219 15.48 -17.27 17.76
C ASP A 219 14.22 -17.95 18.31
N GLN A 220 13.06 -17.72 17.74
CA GLN A 220 11.77 -18.26 18.20
C GLN A 220 11.04 -19.08 17.10
N ALA A 221 11.66 -19.28 15.96
CA ALA A 221 11.14 -20.02 14.82
C ALA A 221 9.72 -19.54 14.41
N TRP A 222 8.73 -20.42 14.44
CA TRP A 222 7.37 -20.18 13.99
C TRP A 222 6.42 -19.70 15.09
N VAL A 223 6.92 -18.97 16.09
CA VAL A 223 6.16 -18.57 17.29
C VAL A 223 4.88 -17.78 17.00
N ILE A 224 4.84 -16.97 15.94
CA ILE A 224 3.63 -16.26 15.52
C ILE A 224 2.62 -17.20 14.88
N ASN A 225 3.09 -18.20 14.11
CA ASN A 225 2.29 -19.28 13.52
C ASN A 225 1.08 -18.81 12.71
N HIS A 226 1.18 -17.65 12.04
CA HIS A 226 0.10 -17.09 11.22
C HIS A 226 0.11 -17.72 9.83
N LYS A 227 -0.97 -18.43 9.50
CA LYS A 227 -1.18 -19.07 8.20
C LYS A 227 -1.61 -18.04 7.15
N LEU A 228 -1.13 -18.19 5.93
CA LEU A 228 -1.59 -17.37 4.79
C LEU A 228 -2.73 -18.07 4.07
N ILE A 229 -3.95 -17.69 4.40
CA ILE A 229 -5.19 -18.23 3.81
C ILE A 229 -6.07 -17.04 3.40
N GLY A 230 -6.53 -17.00 2.14
CA GLY A 230 -7.43 -15.94 1.67
C GLY A 230 -8.86 -16.11 2.20
N TRP A 231 -9.62 -15.07 2.21
CA TRP A 231 -9.52 -13.84 1.43
C TRP A 231 -8.95 -12.69 2.28
N ASN A 232 -7.87 -12.08 1.81
CA ASN A 232 -7.26 -10.88 2.37
C ASN A 232 -6.28 -10.26 1.35
N GLU A 233 -5.37 -9.37 1.75
CA GLU A 233 -4.41 -8.66 0.92
C GLU A 233 -3.26 -9.52 0.37
N THR A 234 -3.07 -10.75 0.86
CA THR A 234 -1.81 -11.50 0.69
C THR A 234 -1.73 -12.40 -0.54
N MET A 235 -2.67 -12.31 -1.50
CA MET A 235 -2.68 -13.17 -2.70
C MET A 235 -1.37 -13.10 -3.49
N ILE A 236 -0.79 -11.92 -3.60
CA ILE A 236 0.49 -11.71 -4.31
C ILE A 236 1.61 -12.59 -3.78
N THR A 237 1.59 -12.94 -2.49
CA THR A 237 2.59 -13.82 -1.88
C THR A 237 2.59 -15.21 -2.53
N TYR A 238 1.41 -15.79 -2.77
CA TYR A 238 1.31 -17.06 -3.49
C TYR A 238 1.74 -16.95 -4.94
N MET A 239 1.35 -15.86 -5.62
CA MET A 239 1.75 -15.64 -7.01
C MET A 239 3.26 -15.55 -7.14
N LEU A 240 3.91 -14.78 -6.28
CA LEU A 240 5.37 -14.64 -6.29
C LEU A 240 6.05 -15.94 -5.86
N ALA A 241 5.54 -16.64 -4.86
CA ALA A 241 6.08 -17.91 -4.42
C ALA A 241 6.02 -18.99 -5.51
N ILE A 242 4.93 -19.06 -6.29
CA ILE A 242 4.80 -19.96 -7.45
C ILE A 242 5.80 -19.59 -8.56
N MET A 243 6.02 -18.30 -8.78
CA MET A 243 6.98 -17.79 -9.77
C MET A 243 8.43 -17.78 -9.27
N GLY A 244 8.68 -18.17 -8.02
CA GLY A 244 10.01 -18.17 -7.40
C GLY A 244 11.01 -19.02 -8.20
N PRO A 245 12.14 -18.45 -8.71
CA PRO A 245 12.96 -19.12 -9.73
C PRO A 245 13.80 -20.28 -9.18
N LYS A 246 14.07 -20.31 -7.88
CA LYS A 246 14.93 -21.33 -7.27
C LYS A 246 14.25 -22.12 -6.15
N TYR A 247 13.50 -21.43 -5.31
CA TYR A 247 12.87 -21.99 -4.12
C TYR A 247 11.35 -21.79 -4.15
N GLY A 248 10.76 -21.89 -5.34
CA GLY A 248 9.33 -21.74 -5.53
C GLY A 248 8.50 -22.84 -4.88
N ILE A 249 7.19 -22.66 -4.90
CA ILE A 249 6.20 -23.61 -4.45
C ILE A 249 5.38 -24.15 -5.63
N SER A 250 4.69 -25.26 -5.41
CA SER A 250 3.79 -25.82 -6.43
C SER A 250 2.59 -24.90 -6.70
N PRO A 251 2.16 -24.75 -7.97
CA PRO A 251 0.95 -24.00 -8.33
C PRO A 251 -0.32 -24.49 -7.63
N GLU A 252 -0.40 -25.77 -7.28
CA GLU A 252 -1.52 -26.36 -6.55
C GLU A 252 -1.71 -25.72 -5.16
N MET A 253 -0.64 -25.16 -4.59
CA MET A 253 -0.72 -24.45 -3.31
C MET A 253 -1.57 -23.19 -3.35
N TYR A 254 -1.85 -22.63 -4.54
CA TYR A 254 -2.87 -21.60 -4.67
C TYR A 254 -4.25 -22.10 -4.18
N TYR A 255 -4.62 -23.32 -4.55
CA TYR A 255 -5.91 -23.90 -4.17
C TYR A 255 -5.90 -24.62 -2.82
N SER A 256 -4.78 -25.18 -2.40
CA SER A 256 -4.69 -25.78 -1.07
C SER A 256 -4.40 -24.77 0.03
N GLY A 257 -3.73 -23.67 -0.25
CA GLY A 257 -3.40 -22.60 0.70
C GLY A 257 -4.34 -21.41 0.59
N TRP A 258 -4.08 -20.52 -0.39
CA TRP A 258 -4.79 -19.26 -0.56
C TRP A 258 -6.31 -19.43 -0.71
N ALA A 259 -6.74 -20.15 -1.75
CA ALA A 259 -8.14 -20.30 -2.13
C ALA A 259 -8.75 -21.61 -1.59
N SER A 260 -8.21 -22.17 -0.52
CA SER A 260 -8.67 -23.44 0.03
C SER A 260 -10.09 -23.35 0.57
N GLN A 261 -10.85 -24.45 0.32
CA GLN A 261 -12.21 -24.66 0.83
C GLN A 261 -12.25 -25.76 1.89
N GLU A 262 -11.09 -26.29 2.27
CA GLU A 262 -10.95 -27.34 3.26
C GLU A 262 -11.25 -26.84 4.69
N GLU A 263 -11.50 -27.74 5.61
CA GLU A 263 -11.94 -27.46 6.98
C GLU A 263 -10.98 -26.49 7.71
N TYR A 264 -9.67 -26.74 7.63
CA TYR A 264 -8.68 -25.85 8.26
C TYR A 264 -8.72 -24.40 7.73
N ALA A 265 -9.12 -24.21 6.46
CA ALA A 265 -9.26 -22.88 5.88
C ALA A 265 -10.58 -22.22 6.29
N GLN A 266 -11.62 -23.00 6.45
CA GLN A 266 -12.91 -22.52 6.98
C GLN A 266 -12.77 -22.11 8.45
N GLU A 267 -12.06 -22.89 9.26
CA GLU A 267 -11.75 -22.56 10.66
C GLU A 267 -10.93 -21.25 10.74
N TYR A 268 -9.88 -21.13 9.92
CA TYR A 268 -9.07 -19.91 9.87
C TYR A 268 -9.92 -18.69 9.55
N ARG A 269 -10.82 -18.76 8.56
CA ARG A 269 -11.70 -17.63 8.22
C ARG A 269 -12.70 -17.30 9.33
N ALA A 270 -13.23 -18.31 10.00
CA ALA A 270 -14.15 -18.11 11.13
C ALA A 270 -13.48 -17.42 12.32
N ASP A 271 -12.23 -17.77 12.61
CA ASP A 271 -11.47 -17.25 13.73
C ASP A 271 -10.85 -15.88 13.39
N TRP A 272 -9.93 -15.85 12.43
CA TRP A 272 -9.22 -14.64 12.06
C TRP A 272 -10.11 -13.62 11.32
N GLY A 273 -10.82 -14.06 10.29
CA GLY A 273 -11.69 -13.21 9.47
C GLY A 273 -13.00 -12.84 10.14
N ARG A 274 -13.35 -13.50 11.27
CA ARG A 274 -14.64 -13.34 11.98
C ARG A 274 -15.83 -13.32 11.01
N VAL A 275 -15.81 -14.27 10.07
CA VAL A 275 -16.79 -14.34 8.99
C VAL A 275 -18.14 -14.78 9.53
N GLU A 276 -19.18 -14.01 9.24
CA GLU A 276 -20.56 -14.29 9.68
C GLU A 276 -21.36 -15.05 8.61
N ASP A 277 -21.14 -14.73 7.33
CA ASP A 277 -21.93 -15.20 6.19
C ASP A 277 -21.33 -16.42 5.47
N GLY A 278 -20.66 -17.28 6.20
CA GLY A 278 -20.01 -18.45 5.64
C GLY A 278 -18.50 -18.35 5.74
N LYS A 279 -17.86 -19.53 5.67
CA LYS A 279 -16.43 -19.71 5.92
C LYS A 279 -15.66 -20.14 4.67
N MET A 280 -16.36 -20.29 3.55
CA MET A 280 -15.78 -20.71 2.28
C MET A 280 -14.99 -19.57 1.64
N TYR A 281 -14.06 -19.90 0.75
CA TYR A 281 -13.40 -18.91 -0.12
C TYR A 281 -14.40 -18.27 -1.08
N THR A 282 -15.33 -19.07 -1.61
CA THR A 282 -16.47 -18.60 -2.39
C THR A 282 -17.53 -18.01 -1.47
N ASN A 283 -18.13 -16.90 -1.88
CA ASN A 283 -19.18 -16.21 -1.11
C ASN A 283 -20.57 -16.54 -1.65
N GLY A 284 -20.94 -16.00 -2.81
CA GLY A 284 -22.23 -16.26 -3.47
C GLY A 284 -23.40 -15.39 -2.96
N ASN A 285 -23.23 -14.65 -1.86
CA ASN A 285 -24.26 -13.79 -1.31
C ASN A 285 -24.38 -12.47 -2.10
N THR A 286 -25.49 -11.77 -1.89
CA THR A 286 -25.75 -10.47 -2.51
C THR A 286 -25.80 -9.40 -1.42
N TYR A 287 -24.94 -8.40 -1.57
CA TYR A 287 -24.83 -7.27 -0.65
C TYR A 287 -25.10 -5.98 -1.43
N TYR A 288 -26.04 -5.17 -0.99
CA TYR A 288 -26.38 -3.88 -1.63
C TYR A 288 -26.61 -4.01 -3.15
N GLY A 289 -27.22 -5.13 -3.58
CA GLY A 289 -27.50 -5.43 -4.99
C GLY A 289 -26.32 -5.99 -5.80
N GLU A 290 -25.15 -6.19 -5.23
CA GLU A 290 -23.99 -6.82 -5.87
C GLU A 290 -23.83 -8.27 -5.39
N ASN A 291 -23.84 -9.23 -6.32
CA ASN A 291 -23.55 -10.64 -6.01
C ASN A 291 -22.04 -10.87 -5.97
N LEU A 292 -21.51 -11.14 -4.77
CA LEU A 292 -20.10 -11.37 -4.53
C LEU A 292 -19.75 -12.85 -4.74
N LYS A 293 -18.77 -13.14 -5.60
CA LYS A 293 -18.36 -14.52 -5.92
C LYS A 293 -17.32 -15.05 -4.94
N VAL A 294 -16.35 -14.22 -4.59
CA VAL A 294 -15.22 -14.54 -3.69
C VAL A 294 -15.08 -13.43 -2.67
N GLY A 295 -14.74 -13.77 -1.45
CA GLY A 295 -14.48 -12.81 -0.38
C GLY A 295 -15.14 -13.19 0.93
N VAL A 296 -14.69 -12.57 2.01
CA VAL A 296 -15.25 -12.74 3.35
C VAL A 296 -16.38 -11.74 3.59
N SER A 297 -17.47 -12.17 4.22
CA SER A 297 -18.61 -11.30 4.54
C SER A 297 -18.96 -10.34 3.39
N ASN A 298 -19.05 -9.04 3.61
CA ASN A 298 -19.32 -8.01 2.59
C ASN A 298 -18.11 -7.64 1.72
N GLY A 299 -17.03 -8.42 1.75
CA GLY A 299 -15.81 -8.22 0.98
C GLY A 299 -14.57 -7.82 1.78
N GLY A 300 -14.76 -7.41 3.03
CA GLY A 300 -13.68 -6.92 3.89
C GLY A 300 -13.28 -5.46 3.63
N PRO A 301 -12.21 -4.98 4.24
CA PRO A 301 -11.68 -3.64 4.02
C PRO A 301 -11.11 -3.50 2.60
N LEU A 302 -11.16 -2.29 2.04
CA LEU A 302 -10.79 -2.08 0.64
C LEU A 302 -9.33 -2.40 0.30
N PHE A 303 -8.40 -2.35 1.25
CA PHE A 303 -7.01 -2.69 0.94
C PHE A 303 -6.84 -4.15 0.48
N PHE A 304 -7.78 -5.05 0.79
CA PHE A 304 -7.80 -6.42 0.28
C PHE A 304 -7.84 -6.49 -1.26
N ILE A 305 -8.47 -5.51 -1.90
CA ILE A 305 -8.56 -5.44 -3.36
C ILE A 305 -7.52 -4.49 -3.98
N HIS A 306 -6.68 -3.84 -3.18
CA HIS A 306 -5.69 -2.90 -3.67
C HIS A 306 -4.29 -3.50 -3.69
N TYR A 307 -3.80 -4.03 -2.57
CA TYR A 307 -2.38 -4.33 -2.37
C TYR A 307 -1.81 -5.36 -3.34
N SER A 308 -2.43 -6.53 -3.46
CA SER A 308 -1.97 -7.56 -4.39
C SER A 308 -2.11 -7.15 -5.85
N TYR A 309 -3.09 -6.31 -6.17
CA TYR A 309 -3.43 -5.93 -7.54
C TYR A 309 -2.65 -4.72 -8.07
N LEU A 310 -1.73 -4.17 -7.29
CA LEU A 310 -0.73 -3.24 -7.79
C LEU A 310 0.28 -3.95 -8.69
N GLY A 311 0.66 -5.19 -8.36
CA GLY A 311 1.60 -6.01 -9.14
C GLY A 311 0.94 -7.02 -10.07
N LEU A 312 -0.35 -7.30 -9.88
CA LEU A 312 -1.15 -8.21 -10.70
C LEU A 312 -2.25 -7.45 -11.42
N ASP A 313 -2.25 -7.49 -12.75
CA ASP A 313 -3.34 -6.91 -13.54
C ASP A 313 -4.64 -7.72 -13.34
N PRO A 314 -5.64 -7.21 -12.59
CA PRO A 314 -6.83 -7.96 -12.28
C PRO A 314 -7.69 -8.27 -13.52
N HIS A 315 -7.56 -7.51 -14.63
CA HIS A 315 -8.24 -7.78 -15.88
C HIS A 315 -7.79 -9.10 -16.53
N LYS A 316 -6.55 -9.50 -16.26
CA LYS A 316 -5.95 -10.73 -16.79
C LYS A 316 -5.99 -11.89 -15.80
N PHE A 317 -6.55 -11.68 -14.62
CA PHE A 317 -6.56 -12.68 -13.60
C PHE A 317 -7.94 -13.29 -13.40
N THR A 318 -8.08 -14.53 -13.86
CA THR A 318 -9.31 -15.34 -13.75
C THR A 318 -8.93 -16.74 -13.30
N ASP A 319 -9.66 -17.29 -12.36
CA ASP A 319 -9.55 -18.68 -11.93
C ASP A 319 -10.90 -19.40 -12.01
N LYS A 320 -10.98 -20.61 -11.43
CA LYS A 320 -12.24 -21.39 -11.43
C LYS A 320 -13.37 -20.76 -10.61
N TYR A 321 -13.09 -19.73 -9.80
CA TYR A 321 -14.07 -19.10 -8.91
C TYR A 321 -14.62 -17.80 -9.48
N THR A 322 -13.78 -16.94 -10.07
CA THR A 322 -14.20 -15.63 -10.52
C THR A 322 -13.21 -14.98 -11.50
N ASN A 323 -13.66 -13.93 -12.18
CA ASN A 323 -12.82 -12.88 -12.73
C ASN A 323 -12.53 -11.86 -11.61
N TYR A 324 -11.25 -11.60 -11.31
CA TYR A 324 -10.89 -10.80 -10.15
C TYR A 324 -11.13 -9.30 -10.36
N PHE A 325 -11.08 -8.79 -11.59
CA PHE A 325 -11.47 -7.41 -11.84
C PHE A 325 -12.94 -7.16 -11.51
N GLU A 326 -13.83 -8.03 -12.02
CA GLU A 326 -15.27 -7.92 -11.76
C GLU A 326 -15.60 -8.09 -10.27
N ASN A 327 -14.93 -9.02 -9.60
CA ASN A 327 -15.14 -9.26 -8.18
C ASN A 327 -14.69 -8.07 -7.32
N ASN A 328 -13.51 -7.51 -7.59
CA ASN A 328 -12.98 -6.35 -6.90
C ASN A 328 -13.83 -5.10 -7.16
N GLN A 329 -14.34 -4.93 -8.39
CA GLN A 329 -15.29 -3.86 -8.71
C GLN A 329 -16.56 -3.96 -7.87
N LYS A 330 -17.10 -5.17 -7.67
CA LYS A 330 -18.26 -5.39 -6.80
C LYS A 330 -17.95 -5.05 -5.35
N MET A 331 -16.77 -5.45 -4.83
CA MET A 331 -16.36 -5.09 -3.47
C MET A 331 -16.26 -3.58 -3.28
N ALA A 332 -15.70 -2.85 -4.23
CA ALA A 332 -15.64 -1.39 -4.17
C ALA A 332 -17.05 -0.77 -4.18
N LYS A 333 -17.97 -1.29 -5.00
CA LYS A 333 -19.37 -0.86 -5.03
C LYS A 333 -20.12 -1.17 -3.73
N ILE A 334 -19.90 -2.36 -3.15
CA ILE A 334 -20.49 -2.74 -1.85
C ILE A 334 -20.06 -1.74 -0.77
N ASN A 335 -18.77 -1.42 -0.72
CA ASN A 335 -18.22 -0.47 0.25
C ASN A 335 -18.84 0.94 0.08
N GLN A 336 -18.95 1.44 -1.16
CA GLN A 336 -19.61 2.72 -1.43
C GLN A 336 -21.10 2.69 -1.05
N ARG A 337 -21.85 1.66 -1.44
CA ARG A 337 -23.30 1.56 -1.17
C ARG A 337 -23.61 1.43 0.31
N TYR A 338 -22.76 0.73 1.07
CA TYR A 338 -22.83 0.72 2.53
C TYR A 338 -22.77 2.14 3.10
N CYS A 339 -21.83 2.96 2.63
CA CYS A 339 -21.71 4.35 3.06
C CYS A 339 -22.90 5.22 2.61
N ILE A 340 -23.49 4.95 1.43
CA ILE A 340 -24.70 5.63 0.95
C ILE A 340 -25.90 5.31 1.84
N GLU A 341 -26.11 4.04 2.18
CA GLU A 341 -27.20 3.61 3.06
C GLU A 341 -27.00 4.10 4.50
N ASN A 342 -25.75 4.22 4.93
CA ASN A 342 -25.33 4.83 6.19
C ASN A 342 -26.16 4.36 7.40
N GLN A 343 -26.24 3.05 7.58
CA GLN A 343 -27.03 2.45 8.67
C GLN A 343 -26.60 2.90 10.07
N GLY A 344 -25.30 3.28 10.23
CA GLY A 344 -24.75 3.83 11.47
C GLY A 344 -25.08 5.30 11.72
N GLY A 345 -25.67 6.02 10.76
CA GLY A 345 -25.99 7.45 10.88
C GLY A 345 -24.74 8.34 10.98
N TYR A 346 -23.62 7.94 10.43
CA TYR A 346 -22.36 8.68 10.51
C TYR A 346 -22.38 9.95 9.66
N VAL A 347 -21.96 11.06 10.25
CA VAL A 347 -21.91 12.36 9.56
C VAL A 347 -20.89 12.30 8.41
N GLY A 348 -21.33 12.72 7.23
CA GLY A 348 -20.50 12.81 6.04
C GLY A 348 -20.54 11.57 5.13
N TYR A 349 -20.93 10.39 5.61
CA TYR A 349 -21.07 9.22 4.76
C TYR A 349 -22.10 9.45 3.63
N GLY A 350 -21.76 9.03 2.41
CA GLY A 350 -22.65 9.21 1.27
C GLY A 350 -22.02 8.82 -0.06
N GLU A 351 -22.65 9.25 -1.15
CA GLU A 351 -22.25 8.92 -2.53
C GLU A 351 -20.81 9.39 -2.87
N ASP A 352 -20.39 10.50 -2.30
CA ASP A 352 -19.12 11.18 -2.53
C ASP A 352 -18.19 11.18 -1.30
N CYS A 353 -18.56 10.43 -0.25
CA CYS A 353 -17.76 10.26 0.96
C CYS A 353 -17.86 8.81 1.44
N TRP A 354 -16.91 8.00 1.01
CA TRP A 354 -16.83 6.56 1.25
C TRP A 354 -15.38 6.09 1.19
N GLY A 355 -15.13 4.86 1.62
CA GLY A 355 -13.79 4.28 1.59
C GLY A 355 -13.40 3.66 2.92
N LEU A 356 -14.09 2.58 3.32
CA LEU A 356 -13.76 1.83 4.52
C LEU A 356 -12.55 0.94 4.25
N THR A 357 -11.46 1.22 4.92
CA THR A 357 -10.20 0.51 4.83
C THR A 357 -9.41 0.67 6.12
N ALA A 358 -8.20 0.16 6.17
CA ALA A 358 -7.31 0.35 7.32
C ALA A 358 -6.88 1.81 7.45
N SER A 359 -7.05 2.39 8.63
CA SER A 359 -6.56 3.72 8.96
C SER A 359 -6.48 3.96 10.47
N ASP A 360 -5.72 4.99 10.83
CA ASP A 360 -5.81 5.57 12.17
C ASP A 360 -7.14 6.29 12.37
N PHE A 361 -7.62 6.30 13.60
CA PHE A 361 -8.72 7.11 14.04
C PHE A 361 -8.36 7.80 15.37
N ALA A 362 -9.26 8.58 15.96
CA ALA A 362 -8.95 9.44 17.11
C ALA A 362 -8.28 8.72 18.31
N TRP A 363 -8.45 7.43 18.44
CA TRP A 363 -8.01 6.68 19.62
C TRP A 363 -7.03 5.54 19.32
N ASN A 364 -7.02 5.01 18.09
CA ASN A 364 -6.22 3.84 17.71
C ASN A 364 -6.24 3.64 16.19
N TYR A 365 -5.81 2.47 15.72
CA TYR A 365 -5.87 1.98 14.36
C TYR A 365 -6.92 0.89 14.23
N GLN A 366 -7.65 0.86 13.10
CA GLN A 366 -8.58 -0.20 12.78
C GLN A 366 -8.73 -0.39 11.26
N ALA A 367 -8.87 -1.63 10.83
CA ALA A 367 -9.32 -1.98 9.49
C ALA A 367 -10.86 -1.88 9.46
N GLN A 368 -11.37 -0.78 8.90
CA GLN A 368 -12.81 -0.56 8.74
C GLN A 368 -13.35 -1.40 7.59
N GLU A 369 -14.51 -2.00 7.80
CA GLU A 369 -15.20 -2.84 6.83
C GLU A 369 -16.65 -2.37 6.63
N PRO A 370 -17.34 -2.70 5.51
CA PRO A 370 -18.72 -2.30 5.27
C PRO A 370 -19.71 -3.16 6.07
N MET A 371 -19.56 -3.16 7.39
CA MET A 371 -20.36 -3.93 8.36
C MET A 371 -20.56 -3.08 9.63
N PRO A 372 -21.80 -3.01 10.20
CA PRO A 372 -22.09 -2.10 11.32
C PRO A 372 -21.19 -2.27 12.56
N HIS A 373 -20.78 -3.49 12.90
CA HIS A 373 -19.93 -3.76 14.06
C HIS A 373 -18.41 -3.69 13.76
N ARG A 374 -18.04 -3.43 12.49
CA ARG A 374 -16.67 -3.26 12.02
C ARG A 374 -16.40 -1.86 11.45
N ASP A 375 -17.37 -0.98 11.59
CA ASP A 375 -17.32 0.42 11.19
C ASP A 375 -17.51 1.29 12.44
N ASN A 376 -16.57 2.18 12.71
CA ASN A 376 -16.62 3.11 13.83
C ASN A 376 -16.87 4.57 13.39
N GLY A 377 -17.28 4.79 12.15
CA GLY A 377 -17.50 6.11 11.56
C GLY A 377 -16.24 6.78 11.00
N THR A 378 -15.12 6.05 10.93
CA THR A 378 -13.88 6.57 10.34
C THR A 378 -13.78 6.14 8.88
N MET A 379 -13.73 7.10 7.98
CA MET A 379 -13.53 6.89 6.57
C MET A 379 -12.12 7.39 6.16
N ALA A 380 -11.41 6.59 5.38
CA ALA A 380 -10.10 6.97 4.85
C ALA A 380 -10.22 7.37 3.36
N PRO A 381 -9.84 8.59 2.97
CA PRO A 381 -9.85 9.01 1.57
C PRO A 381 -9.11 8.07 0.63
N THR A 382 -8.05 7.42 1.11
CA THR A 382 -7.27 6.42 0.37
C THR A 382 -8.11 5.24 -0.10
N GLY A 383 -9.15 4.83 0.62
CA GLY A 383 -10.02 3.73 0.21
C GLY A 383 -10.75 4.01 -1.09
N ALA A 384 -11.39 5.18 -1.20
CA ALA A 384 -12.06 5.61 -2.43
C ALA A 384 -11.07 5.92 -3.55
N LEU A 385 -9.95 6.57 -3.24
CA LEU A 385 -8.97 6.98 -4.25
C LEU A 385 -8.22 5.79 -4.84
N ALA A 386 -7.80 4.81 -4.03
CA ALA A 386 -7.18 3.59 -4.53
C ALA A 386 -8.16 2.69 -5.34
N SER A 387 -9.46 2.94 -5.25
CA SER A 387 -10.49 2.25 -6.03
C SER A 387 -10.72 2.83 -7.43
N PHE A 388 -9.98 3.86 -7.86
CA PHE A 388 -10.10 4.42 -9.21
C PHE A 388 -10.10 3.38 -10.35
N PRO A 389 -9.27 2.32 -10.35
CA PRO A 389 -9.30 1.30 -11.38
C PRO A 389 -10.65 0.57 -11.48
N TYR A 390 -11.39 0.47 -10.37
CA TYR A 390 -12.65 -0.27 -10.28
C TYR A 390 -13.88 0.62 -10.41
N THR A 391 -13.83 1.85 -9.88
CA THR A 391 -14.96 2.77 -9.77
C THR A 391 -14.59 4.21 -10.12
N PRO A 392 -14.07 4.48 -11.34
CA PRO A 392 -13.47 5.79 -11.68
C PRO A 392 -14.44 6.96 -11.46
N GLY A 393 -15.71 6.82 -11.82
CA GLY A 393 -16.72 7.87 -11.63
C GLY A 393 -17.01 8.17 -10.15
N ALA A 394 -17.18 7.13 -9.33
CA ALA A 394 -17.43 7.27 -7.91
C ALA A 394 -16.20 7.81 -7.16
N SER A 395 -15.02 7.30 -7.51
CA SER A 395 -13.75 7.75 -6.94
C SER A 395 -13.48 9.22 -7.28
N MET A 396 -13.81 9.67 -8.50
CA MET A 396 -13.66 11.09 -8.88
C MET A 396 -14.63 12.00 -8.13
N LYS A 397 -15.88 11.57 -7.90
CA LYS A 397 -16.83 12.32 -7.05
C LYS A 397 -16.28 12.46 -5.62
N ALA A 398 -15.77 11.38 -5.07
CA ALA A 398 -15.16 11.39 -3.72
C ALA A 398 -13.95 12.33 -3.67
N LEU A 399 -13.05 12.28 -4.67
CA LEU A 399 -11.89 13.16 -4.73
C LEU A 399 -12.29 14.64 -4.74
N ARG A 400 -13.29 15.02 -5.55
CA ARG A 400 -13.79 16.41 -5.58
C ARG A 400 -14.34 16.83 -4.22
N ASN A 401 -15.12 15.97 -3.56
CA ASN A 401 -15.66 16.23 -2.23
C ASN A 401 -14.54 16.42 -1.20
N TYR A 402 -13.59 15.50 -1.15
CA TYR A 402 -12.46 15.58 -0.21
C TYR A 402 -11.65 16.86 -0.41
N TYR A 403 -11.35 17.20 -1.66
CA TYR A 403 -10.58 18.41 -1.96
C TYR A 403 -11.35 19.69 -1.59
N ARG A 404 -12.62 19.80 -1.98
CA ARG A 404 -13.41 21.02 -1.81
C ARG A 404 -13.87 21.25 -0.35
N ASN A 405 -14.32 20.21 0.30
CA ASN A 405 -14.95 20.32 1.62
C ASN A 405 -13.99 20.07 2.77
N TYR A 406 -12.94 19.30 2.52
CA TYR A 406 -11.95 18.93 3.55
C TYR A 406 -10.53 19.37 3.22
N GLY A 407 -10.31 20.05 2.08
CA GLY A 407 -8.98 20.44 1.62
C GLY A 407 -8.21 21.31 2.61
N SER A 408 -8.89 22.20 3.35
CA SER A 408 -8.27 23.00 4.40
C SER A 408 -7.74 22.20 5.59
N PHE A 409 -8.13 20.93 5.71
CA PHE A 409 -7.68 20.01 6.77
C PHE A 409 -6.74 18.93 6.27
N LEU A 410 -6.82 18.58 4.98
CA LEU A 410 -6.09 17.44 4.40
C LEU A 410 -4.86 17.86 3.58
N TRP A 411 -4.76 19.11 3.17
CA TRP A 411 -3.69 19.63 2.26
C TRP A 411 -2.81 20.70 2.90
#